data_96609e6ecf497b3184980c4c3ec28aa4
#
_entry.id   96609e6ecf497b3184980c4c3ec28aa4
#
_cell.length_a   1.000
_cell.length_b   1.000
_cell.length_c   1.000
_cell.angle_alpha   90.00
_cell.angle_beta   90.00
_cell.angle_gamma   90.00
#
_symmetry.space_group_name_H-M   'P 1'
#
loop_
_entity.id
_entity.type
_entity.pdbx_description
1 polymer ?
#
loop_
_entity_poly.entity_id
_entity_poly.type
_entity_poly.pdbx_seq_one_letter_code
_entity_poly.pdbx_strand_id
1 'polypeptide(L)'
;ALGMVMPGIAGTPAPDSRLLQYSQESGRRIVEMVHEGLKPSDIMVKGSFLNAIVALAGVGGSTNAVVHLLAIAGRLGIDLTLDDFDRTGSRVPLLVNLQPAGKYLMEDLH
;
A
#
# COMPACT_ATOMS: atom_id res chain seq x y z
N ALA A 1 -0.64 -2.79 -1.78
CA ALA A 1 -1.20 -2.48 -3.11
C ALA A 1 -0.14 -2.00 -4.09
N LEU A 2 0.90 -1.30 -3.63
CA LEU A 2 2.06 -0.91 -4.50
C LEU A 2 2.91 -2.09 -4.98
N GLY A 3 2.76 -3.29 -4.40
CA GLY A 3 3.61 -4.44 -4.71
C GLY A 3 4.92 -4.52 -3.92
N MET A 4 5.08 -3.69 -2.89
CA MET A 4 6.32 -3.58 -2.10
C MET A 4 6.26 -4.32 -0.76
N VAL A 5 5.28 -5.18 -0.58
CA VAL A 5 5.06 -5.96 0.65
C VAL A 5 4.82 -7.42 0.29
N MET A 6 5.35 -8.33 1.08
CA MET A 6 5.06 -9.76 0.95
C MET A 6 3.57 -10.04 1.17
N PRO A 7 2.97 -11.01 0.46
CA PRO A 7 1.57 -11.35 0.64
C PRO A 7 1.22 -11.69 2.10
N GLY A 8 0.08 -11.20 2.58
CA GLY A 8 -0.43 -11.50 3.92
C GLY A 8 0.05 -10.58 5.04
N ILE A 9 1.09 -9.77 4.83
CA ILE A 9 1.65 -8.91 5.90
C ILE A 9 0.73 -7.73 6.23
N ALA A 10 0.18 -7.08 5.21
CA ALA A 10 -0.51 -5.79 5.37
C ALA A 10 -1.72 -5.82 6.32
N GLY A 11 -2.41 -6.95 6.43
CA GLY A 11 -3.55 -7.12 7.33
C GLY A 11 -3.19 -7.78 8.68
N THR A 12 -1.90 -8.05 8.95
CA THR A 12 -1.49 -8.72 10.18
C THR A 12 -1.40 -7.73 11.34
N PRO A 13 -2.10 -7.95 12.47
CA PRO A 13 -2.03 -7.07 13.62
C PRO A 13 -0.62 -6.97 14.20
N ALA A 14 -0.26 -5.79 14.74
CA ALA A 14 1.08 -5.54 15.29
C ALA A 14 1.53 -6.53 16.39
N PRO A 15 0.68 -7.04 17.29
CA PRO A 15 1.06 -8.03 18.31
C PRO A 15 1.15 -9.46 17.79
N ASP A 16 0.85 -9.71 16.52
CA ASP A 16 0.85 -11.07 15.97
C ASP A 16 2.28 -11.62 15.83
N SER A 17 2.53 -12.80 16.38
CA SER A 17 3.85 -13.46 16.34
C SER A 17 4.33 -13.77 14.93
N ARG A 18 3.42 -13.88 13.94
CA ARG A 18 3.76 -14.08 12.53
C ARG A 18 4.58 -12.92 11.95
N LEU A 19 4.51 -11.73 12.54
CA LEU A 19 5.30 -10.58 12.07
C LEU A 19 6.81 -10.84 12.14
N LEU A 20 7.28 -11.62 13.11
CA LEU A 20 8.70 -12.01 13.19
C LEU A 20 9.12 -12.87 11.99
N GLN A 21 8.26 -13.82 11.61
CA GLN A 21 8.49 -14.67 10.43
C GLN A 21 8.48 -13.85 9.16
N TYR A 22 7.47 -12.98 8.99
CA TYR A 22 7.36 -12.08 7.83
C TYR A 22 8.56 -11.12 7.72
N SER A 23 9.05 -10.62 8.85
CA SER A 23 10.25 -9.77 8.86
C SER A 23 11.48 -10.54 8.36
N GLN A 24 11.65 -11.78 8.79
CA GLN A 24 12.74 -12.65 8.36
C GLN A 24 12.63 -13.00 6.87
N GLU A 25 11.44 -13.35 6.42
CA GLU A 25 11.17 -13.63 5.00
C GLU A 25 11.41 -12.41 4.12
N SER A 26 10.96 -11.22 4.56
CA SER A 26 11.20 -9.96 3.86
C SER A 26 12.70 -9.66 3.73
N GLY A 27 13.47 -9.93 4.80
CA GLY A 27 14.91 -9.79 4.78
C GLY A 27 15.60 -10.73 3.79
N ARG A 28 15.15 -11.99 3.70
CA ARG A 28 15.65 -12.93 2.67
C ARG A 28 15.28 -12.47 1.27
N ARG A 29 14.02 -12.09 1.07
CA ARG A 29 13.51 -11.68 -0.24
C ARG A 29 14.22 -10.45 -0.79
N ILE A 30 14.52 -9.45 0.03
CA ILE A 30 15.23 -8.26 -0.46
C ILE A 30 16.66 -8.60 -0.95
N VAL A 31 17.33 -9.53 -0.32
CA VAL A 31 18.66 -10.00 -0.77
C VAL A 31 18.55 -10.71 -2.12
N GLU A 32 17.57 -11.59 -2.29
CA GLU A 32 17.29 -12.26 -3.57
C GLU A 32 17.01 -11.22 -4.67
N MET A 33 16.18 -10.20 -4.40
CA MET A 33 15.87 -9.14 -5.36
C MET A 33 17.13 -8.37 -5.81
N VAL A 34 18.07 -8.15 -4.90
CA VAL A 34 19.36 -7.53 -5.24
C VAL A 34 20.12 -8.41 -6.24
N HIS A 35 20.20 -9.72 -6.00
CA HIS A 35 20.85 -10.66 -6.92
C HIS A 35 20.13 -10.78 -8.26
N GLU A 36 18.82 -10.70 -8.27
CA GLU A 36 17.99 -10.68 -9.49
C GLU A 36 18.10 -9.35 -10.26
N GLY A 37 18.65 -8.31 -9.65
CA GLY A 37 18.67 -6.95 -10.21
C GLY A 37 17.31 -6.27 -10.24
N LEU A 38 16.32 -6.78 -9.46
CA LEU A 38 14.98 -6.25 -9.39
C LEU A 38 14.95 -4.94 -8.58
N LYS A 39 14.49 -3.87 -9.20
CA LYS A 39 14.45 -2.53 -8.60
C LYS A 39 13.03 -2.12 -8.23
N PRO A 40 12.87 -1.17 -7.29
CA PRO A 40 11.55 -0.59 -6.99
C PRO A 40 10.83 -0.04 -8.23
N SER A 41 11.57 0.54 -9.18
CA SER A 41 11.03 1.06 -10.45
C SER A 41 10.43 -0.02 -11.36
N ASP A 42 10.85 -1.28 -11.20
CA ASP A 42 10.31 -2.40 -11.99
C ASP A 42 8.95 -2.86 -11.44
N ILE A 43 8.69 -2.59 -10.16
CA ILE A 43 7.47 -2.98 -9.44
C ILE A 43 6.47 -1.82 -9.40
N MET A 44 6.96 -0.64 -9.00
CA MET A 44 6.13 0.56 -8.81
C MET A 44 5.97 1.33 -10.12
N VAL A 45 5.13 0.80 -10.99
CA VAL A 45 4.69 1.44 -12.23
C VAL A 45 3.37 2.22 -11.99
N LYS A 46 2.91 3.03 -12.93
CA LYS A 46 1.69 3.84 -12.77
C LYS A 46 0.48 2.99 -12.34
N GLY A 47 0.32 1.78 -12.88
CA GLY A 47 -0.74 0.84 -12.49
C GLY A 47 -0.70 0.46 -11.01
N SER A 48 0.49 0.30 -10.43
CA SER A 48 0.66 0.01 -9.00
C SER A 48 0.13 1.15 -8.13
N PHE A 49 0.34 2.41 -8.54
CA PHE A 49 -0.20 3.57 -7.83
C PHE A 49 -1.72 3.68 -7.97
N LEU A 50 -2.28 3.38 -9.13
CA LEU A 50 -3.74 3.32 -9.30
C LEU A 50 -4.37 2.24 -8.41
N ASN A 51 -3.75 1.07 -8.30
CA ASN A 51 -4.17 0.03 -7.36
C ASN A 51 -4.08 0.50 -5.90
N ALA A 52 -3.04 1.26 -5.55
CA ALA A 52 -2.91 1.83 -4.20
C ALA A 52 -4.01 2.85 -3.90
N ILE A 53 -4.40 3.68 -4.88
CA ILE A 53 -5.52 4.62 -4.75
C ILE A 53 -6.84 3.87 -4.52
N VAL A 54 -7.09 2.79 -5.27
CA VAL A 54 -8.27 1.95 -5.09
C VAL A 54 -8.32 1.36 -3.68
N ALA A 55 -7.20 0.79 -3.22
CA ALA A 55 -7.11 0.23 -1.88
C ALA A 55 -7.31 1.31 -0.80
N LEU A 56 -6.69 2.48 -0.96
CA LEU A 56 -6.80 3.62 -0.05
C LEU A 56 -8.26 4.11 0.06
N ALA A 57 -8.95 4.24 -1.07
CA ALA A 57 -10.35 4.65 -1.11
C ALA A 57 -11.26 3.59 -0.47
N GLY A 58 -11.04 2.31 -0.77
CA GLY A 58 -11.82 1.20 -0.24
C GLY A 58 -11.73 1.05 1.29
N VAL A 59 -10.57 1.34 1.86
CA VAL A 59 -10.38 1.30 3.34
C VAL A 59 -10.66 2.64 4.03
N GLY A 60 -11.00 3.69 3.30
CA GLY A 60 -11.21 5.02 3.88
C GLY A 60 -9.94 5.57 4.54
N GLY A 61 -8.82 5.41 3.86
CA GLY A 61 -7.51 5.72 4.42
C GLY A 61 -7.23 7.22 4.58
N SER A 62 -6.12 7.52 5.25
CA SER A 62 -5.69 8.86 5.59
C SER A 62 -5.19 9.66 4.38
N THR A 63 -5.42 10.99 4.38
CA THR A 63 -4.83 11.94 3.43
C THR A 63 -3.30 11.94 3.45
N ASN A 64 -2.67 11.52 4.55
CA ASN A 64 -1.22 11.32 4.61
C ASN A 64 -0.73 10.33 3.55
N ALA A 65 -1.49 9.27 3.28
CA ALA A 65 -1.16 8.31 2.23
C ALA A 65 -1.14 8.96 0.84
N VAL A 66 -2.03 9.92 0.58
CA VAL A 66 -2.04 10.70 -0.68
C VAL A 66 -0.72 11.45 -0.86
N VAL A 67 -0.28 12.17 0.18
CA VAL A 67 0.99 12.93 0.16
C VAL A 67 2.17 11.99 -0.11
N HIS A 68 2.22 10.86 0.58
CA HIS A 68 3.31 9.89 0.41
C HIS A 68 3.30 9.23 -0.98
N LEU A 69 2.13 8.85 -1.50
CA LEU A 69 2.02 8.25 -2.82
C LEU A 69 2.48 9.23 -3.91
N LEU A 70 2.09 10.50 -3.82
CA LEU A 70 2.56 11.54 -4.74
C LEU A 70 4.08 11.73 -4.66
N ALA A 71 4.64 11.75 -3.44
CA ALA A 71 6.07 11.91 -3.24
C ALA A 71 6.87 10.72 -3.82
N ILE A 72 6.41 9.48 -3.61
CA ILE A 72 7.06 8.27 -4.14
C ILE A 72 6.97 8.25 -5.66
N ALA A 73 5.79 8.55 -6.24
CA ALA A 73 5.58 8.62 -7.68
C ALA A 73 6.52 9.65 -8.32
N GLY A 74 6.62 10.83 -7.72
CA GLY A 74 7.52 11.89 -8.18
C GLY A 74 8.99 11.47 -8.18
N ARG A 75 9.44 10.70 -7.17
CA ARG A 75 10.80 10.14 -7.13
C ARG A 75 11.08 9.14 -8.24
N LEU A 76 10.05 8.45 -8.70
CA LEU A 76 10.12 7.48 -9.80
C LEU A 76 9.88 8.11 -11.18
N GLY A 77 9.63 9.43 -11.25
CA GLY A 77 9.28 10.11 -12.49
C GLY A 77 7.91 9.72 -13.04
N ILE A 78 7.03 9.19 -12.19
CA ILE A 78 5.66 8.79 -12.56
C ILE A 78 4.75 10.00 -12.41
N ASP A 79 4.05 10.35 -13.49
CA ASP A 79 3.03 11.40 -13.50
C ASP A 79 1.78 10.88 -12.77
N LEU A 80 1.69 11.20 -11.48
CA LEU A 80 0.56 10.94 -10.60
C LEU A 80 0.08 12.27 -10.04
N THR A 81 -1.21 12.56 -10.20
CA THR A 81 -1.81 13.84 -9.80
C THR A 81 -2.96 13.65 -8.82
N LEU A 82 -3.40 14.73 -8.17
CA LEU A 82 -4.59 14.71 -7.31
C LEU A 82 -5.85 14.34 -8.11
N ASP A 83 -5.91 14.70 -9.40
CA ASP A 83 -7.02 14.31 -10.27
C ASP A 83 -7.11 12.79 -10.46
N ASP A 84 -5.97 12.08 -10.42
CA ASP A 84 -5.97 10.61 -10.46
C ASP A 84 -6.62 10.02 -9.20
N PHE A 85 -6.43 10.66 -8.03
CA PHE A 85 -7.08 10.25 -6.79
C PHE A 85 -8.59 10.49 -6.84
N ASP A 86 -9.02 11.65 -7.31
CA ASP A 86 -10.44 11.97 -7.43
C ASP A 86 -11.12 11.04 -8.44
N ARG A 87 -10.60 10.95 -9.64
CA ARG A 87 -11.16 10.14 -10.73
C ARG A 87 -11.22 8.65 -10.41
N THR A 88 -10.18 8.12 -9.75
CA THR A 88 -10.10 6.69 -9.43
C THR A 88 -10.82 6.40 -8.13
N GLY A 89 -10.59 7.20 -7.09
CA GLY A 89 -11.14 7.00 -5.75
C GLY A 89 -12.66 7.18 -5.69
N SER A 90 -13.21 8.15 -6.42
CA SER A 90 -14.66 8.41 -6.44
C SER A 90 -15.51 7.24 -6.97
N ARG A 91 -14.88 6.31 -7.69
CA ARG A 91 -15.55 5.11 -8.23
C ARG A 91 -15.52 3.92 -7.28
N VAL A 92 -14.77 4.03 -6.19
CA VAL A 92 -14.56 2.94 -5.23
C VAL A 92 -15.47 3.17 -4.02
N PRO A 93 -16.38 2.23 -3.71
CA PRO A 93 -17.18 2.34 -2.50
C PRO A 93 -16.29 2.13 -1.27
N LEU A 94 -16.65 2.80 -0.16
CA LEU A 94 -16.05 2.51 1.14
C LEU A 94 -16.46 1.10 1.58
N LEU A 95 -15.48 0.21 1.78
CA LEU A 95 -15.71 -1.21 2.06
C LEU A 95 -15.68 -1.53 3.55
N VAL A 96 -15.01 -0.71 4.35
CA VAL A 96 -14.78 -1.00 5.77
C VAL A 96 -15.10 0.22 6.63
N ASN A 97 -15.53 -0.04 7.86
CA ASN A 97 -15.91 1.00 8.82
C ASN A 97 -14.78 1.20 9.84
N LEU A 98 -13.59 1.59 9.35
CA LEU A 98 -12.37 1.75 10.15
C LEU A 98 -12.03 3.22 10.43
N GLN A 99 -11.37 3.48 11.55
CA GLN A 99 -10.80 4.79 11.83
C GLN A 99 -9.74 5.18 10.78
N PRO A 100 -9.58 6.49 10.47
CA PRO A 100 -10.15 7.65 11.16
C PRO A 100 -11.57 8.01 10.75
N ALA A 101 -12.08 7.54 9.62
CA ALA A 101 -13.42 7.88 9.13
C ALA A 101 -14.54 7.03 9.73
N GLY A 102 -14.21 5.83 10.19
CA GLY A 102 -15.16 4.86 10.73
C GLY A 102 -15.03 4.65 12.24
N LYS A 103 -15.76 3.64 12.73
CA LYS A 103 -15.92 3.35 14.17
C LYS A 103 -14.85 2.42 14.73
N TYR A 104 -14.39 1.44 13.94
CA TYR A 104 -13.56 0.33 14.40
C TYR A 104 -12.07 0.58 14.20
N LEU A 105 -11.22 -0.15 14.93
CA LEU A 105 -9.78 -0.14 14.75
C LEU A 105 -9.36 -1.13 13.66
N MET A 106 -8.16 -0.97 13.12
CA MET A 106 -7.61 -1.90 12.10
C MET A 106 -7.47 -3.33 12.62
N GLU A 107 -7.24 -3.49 13.93
CA GLU A 107 -7.16 -4.79 14.60
C GLU A 107 -8.50 -5.53 14.68
N ASP A 108 -9.61 -4.82 14.48
CA ASP A 108 -10.95 -5.41 14.40
C ASP A 108 -11.27 -5.98 13.00
N LEU A 109 -10.37 -5.77 12.03
CA LEU A 109 -10.52 -6.26 10.67
C LEU A 109 -10.02 -7.71 10.58
N HIS A 110 -10.93 -8.67 10.71
CA HIS A 110 -10.66 -10.11 10.59
C HIS A 110 -11.50 -10.75 9.50
#